data_0f25c7f83b6a8e45894be893d522c9de
#
_entry.id   0f25c7f83b6a8e45894be893d522c9de
#
_cell.length_a   1.000
_cell.length_b   1.000
_cell.length_c   1.000
_cell.angle_alpha   90.00
_cell.angle_beta   90.00
_cell.angle_gamma   90.00
#
_symmetry.space_group_name_H-M   'P 1'
#
loop_
_entity.id
_entity.type
_entity.pdbx_description
1 polymer ?
#
loop_
_entity_poly.entity_id
_entity_poly.type
_entity_poly.pdbx_seq_one_letter_code
_entity_poly.pdbx_strand_id
1 'polypeptide(L)'
;EAELAKQFLSIGMVVHIYMEQFLQDIPRKTLERISNMNVITCFNREIPMRLLFCKRLLDILGGAVGCVMTLVIGLVIGPMIFIQSPGPILFSQTRVGKNGRTFRIYKFRSMVMDADKQKEMLMSRNKIRGNMFKMDDDPRIIPGIGHFIRRTSLDEFPQFFNVLRGDMSLVGTRPPTVDEYEAYSFSHKKRLAMKPGITGLWQISGRSDITDFEEVVELDGRYIDQWDLEMDVKIIFKTILVILKRRGSV
;
A
#
# COMPACT_ATOMS: atom_id res chain seq x y z
N GLU A 1 6.26 -20.80 -38.87
CA GLU A 1 4.97 -21.39 -38.53
C GLU A 1 3.81 -20.63 -39.17
N ALA A 2 3.72 -19.29 -39.05
CA ALA A 2 2.65 -18.49 -39.66
C ALA A 2 2.60 -18.63 -41.21
N GLU A 3 3.72 -18.73 -41.88
CA GLU A 3 3.79 -18.89 -43.33
C GLU A 3 3.32 -20.29 -43.76
N LEU A 4 3.71 -21.32 -42.98
CA LEU A 4 3.25 -22.69 -43.21
C LEU A 4 1.72 -22.79 -43.02
N ALA A 5 1.18 -22.15 -41.97
CA ALA A 5 -0.26 -22.10 -41.76
C ALA A 5 -1.00 -21.44 -42.92
N LYS A 6 -0.48 -20.33 -43.47
CA LYS A 6 -1.06 -19.67 -44.64
C LYS A 6 -1.09 -20.59 -45.87
N GLN A 7 -0.01 -21.34 -46.09
CA GLN A 7 0.08 -22.31 -47.20
C GLN A 7 -1.01 -23.39 -47.06
N PHE A 8 -1.21 -23.96 -45.88
CA PHE A 8 -2.25 -24.95 -45.67
C PHE A 8 -3.66 -24.36 -45.79
N LEU A 9 -3.88 -23.15 -45.30
CA LEU A 9 -5.16 -22.45 -45.45
C LEU A 9 -5.47 -22.16 -46.93
N SER A 10 -4.46 -21.83 -47.76
CA SER A 10 -4.65 -21.52 -49.20
C SER A 10 -5.12 -22.71 -50.02
N ILE A 11 -4.89 -23.93 -49.58
CA ILE A 11 -5.38 -25.17 -50.19
C ILE A 11 -6.65 -25.73 -49.54
N GLY A 12 -7.31 -24.90 -48.68
CA GLY A 12 -8.60 -25.24 -48.04
C GLY A 12 -8.50 -26.14 -46.82
N MET A 13 -7.33 -26.34 -46.23
CA MET A 13 -7.15 -27.11 -45.02
C MET A 13 -7.48 -26.27 -43.77
N VAL A 14 -8.10 -26.88 -42.78
CA VAL A 14 -8.27 -26.27 -41.44
C VAL A 14 -6.95 -26.44 -40.67
N VAL A 15 -6.40 -25.35 -40.19
CA VAL A 15 -5.14 -25.32 -39.43
C VAL A 15 -5.45 -25.04 -37.95
N HIS A 16 -5.04 -25.94 -37.08
CA HIS A 16 -5.05 -25.73 -35.63
C HIS A 16 -3.67 -25.38 -35.15
N ILE A 17 -3.51 -24.20 -34.54
CA ILE A 17 -2.25 -23.74 -33.97
C ILE A 17 -2.36 -24.00 -32.44
N TYR A 18 -1.48 -24.88 -31.95
CA TYR A 18 -1.40 -25.21 -30.53
C TYR A 18 -0.53 -24.15 -29.80
N MET A 19 -1.17 -23.36 -28.95
CA MET A 19 -0.51 -22.28 -28.20
C MET A 19 -0.31 -22.59 -26.72
N GLU A 20 -0.78 -23.73 -26.25
CA GLU A 20 -0.85 -24.06 -24.83
C GLU A 20 0.53 -24.21 -24.19
N GLN A 21 1.53 -24.60 -24.97
CA GLN A 21 2.91 -24.79 -24.51
C GLN A 21 3.53 -23.52 -23.91
N PHE A 22 3.09 -22.32 -24.36
CA PHE A 22 3.57 -21.03 -23.86
C PHE A 22 2.73 -20.50 -22.68
N LEU A 23 1.62 -21.15 -22.36
CA LEU A 23 0.62 -20.63 -21.42
C LEU A 23 0.20 -21.64 -20.36
N GLN A 24 0.85 -22.81 -20.29
CA GLN A 24 0.44 -23.90 -19.39
C GLN A 24 0.37 -23.49 -17.91
N ASP A 25 1.31 -22.66 -17.47
CA ASP A 25 1.41 -22.21 -16.08
C ASP A 25 0.60 -20.95 -15.75
N ILE A 26 -0.14 -20.41 -16.76
CA ILE A 26 -0.92 -19.20 -16.57
C ILE A 26 -2.37 -19.55 -16.22
N PRO A 27 -2.83 -19.26 -14.98
CA PRO A 27 -4.09 -19.78 -14.47
C PRO A 27 -5.32 -19.20 -15.17
N ARG A 28 -5.24 -17.98 -15.70
CA ARG A 28 -6.37 -17.33 -16.38
C ARG A 28 -5.92 -16.57 -17.60
N LYS A 29 -6.61 -16.81 -18.71
CA LYS A 29 -6.32 -16.21 -20.00
C LYS A 29 -7.63 -15.96 -20.76
N THR A 30 -7.73 -14.82 -21.41
CA THR A 30 -8.82 -14.46 -22.31
C THR A 30 -8.27 -14.02 -23.64
N LEU A 31 -8.96 -14.39 -24.73
CA LEU A 31 -8.66 -13.88 -26.05
C LEU A 31 -9.43 -12.57 -26.22
N GLU A 32 -8.72 -11.49 -26.42
CA GLU A 32 -9.26 -10.14 -26.59
C GLU A 32 -8.78 -9.51 -27.89
N ARG A 33 -9.53 -8.54 -28.38
CA ARG A 33 -9.13 -7.73 -29.51
C ARG A 33 -8.84 -6.31 -29.04
N ILE A 34 -7.55 -5.93 -29.06
CA ILE A 34 -7.11 -4.58 -28.74
C ILE A 34 -6.78 -3.88 -30.04
N SER A 35 -7.60 -2.87 -30.42
CA SER A 35 -7.53 -2.23 -31.72
C SER A 35 -7.66 -3.26 -32.86
N ASN A 36 -6.65 -3.46 -33.70
CA ASN A 36 -6.64 -4.44 -34.79
C ASN A 36 -5.85 -5.72 -34.49
N MET A 37 -5.43 -5.93 -33.24
CA MET A 37 -4.64 -7.08 -32.83
C MET A 37 -5.47 -8.02 -31.95
N ASN A 38 -5.43 -9.32 -32.26
CA ASN A 38 -5.90 -10.34 -31.34
C ASN A 38 -4.80 -10.62 -30.32
N VAL A 39 -5.09 -10.45 -29.04
CA VAL A 39 -4.14 -10.64 -27.95
C VAL A 39 -4.69 -11.64 -26.95
N ILE A 40 -3.78 -12.37 -26.30
CA ILE A 40 -4.13 -13.19 -25.15
C ILE A 40 -3.79 -12.38 -23.91
N THR A 41 -4.82 -11.97 -23.18
CA THR A 41 -4.66 -11.27 -21.90
C THR A 41 -4.57 -12.29 -20.79
N CYS A 42 -3.46 -12.22 -20.03
CA CYS A 42 -3.19 -13.11 -18.91
C CYS A 42 -3.31 -12.33 -17.60
N PHE A 43 -3.99 -12.91 -16.60
CA PHE A 43 -4.18 -12.27 -15.31
C PHE A 43 -4.33 -13.29 -14.18
N ASN A 44 -3.89 -12.93 -12.97
CA ASN A 44 -4.02 -13.79 -11.80
C ASN A 44 -5.47 -13.84 -11.31
N ARG A 45 -6.17 -12.70 -11.34
CA ARG A 45 -7.55 -12.58 -10.88
C ARG A 45 -8.26 -11.46 -11.61
N GLU A 46 -9.48 -11.74 -12.05
CA GLU A 46 -10.39 -10.73 -12.56
C GLU A 46 -11.22 -10.13 -11.41
N ILE A 47 -11.10 -8.83 -11.23
CA ILE A 47 -11.88 -8.09 -10.25
C ILE A 47 -12.98 -7.34 -11.00
N PRO A 48 -14.26 -7.65 -10.74
CA PRO A 48 -15.36 -6.95 -11.39
C PRO A 48 -15.29 -5.43 -11.19
N MET A 49 -15.46 -4.67 -12.27
CA MET A 49 -15.35 -3.20 -12.25
C MET A 49 -16.30 -2.57 -11.22
N ARG A 50 -17.48 -3.16 -11.01
CA ARG A 50 -18.44 -2.73 -9.98
C ARG A 50 -17.84 -2.73 -8.56
N LEU A 51 -17.04 -3.75 -8.23
CA LEU A 51 -16.39 -3.83 -6.91
C LEU A 51 -15.30 -2.77 -6.75
N LEU A 52 -14.54 -2.50 -7.81
CA LEU A 52 -13.55 -1.41 -7.82
C LEU A 52 -14.23 -0.04 -7.68
N PHE A 53 -15.40 0.14 -8.30
CA PHE A 53 -16.20 1.35 -8.15
C PHE A 53 -16.71 1.50 -6.70
N CYS A 54 -17.27 0.44 -6.11
CA CYS A 54 -17.71 0.43 -4.71
C CYS A 54 -16.55 0.72 -3.74
N LYS A 55 -15.38 0.11 -3.99
CA LYS A 55 -14.17 0.42 -3.22
C LYS A 55 -13.81 1.90 -3.31
N ARG A 56 -13.83 2.47 -4.52
CA ARG A 56 -13.51 3.90 -4.70
C ARG A 56 -14.52 4.82 -4.03
N LEU A 57 -15.82 4.47 -4.06
CA LEU A 57 -16.86 5.20 -3.36
C LEU A 57 -16.62 5.18 -1.84
N LEU A 58 -16.31 4.00 -1.27
CA LEU A 58 -15.94 3.86 0.14
C LEU A 58 -14.73 4.73 0.49
N ASP A 59 -13.69 4.72 -0.36
CA ASP A 59 -12.49 5.54 -0.20
C ASP A 59 -12.82 7.04 -0.20
N ILE A 60 -13.68 7.50 -1.09
CA ILE A 60 -14.08 8.92 -1.17
C ILE A 60 -14.86 9.32 0.08
N LEU A 61 -15.86 8.53 0.49
CA LEU A 61 -16.68 8.82 1.66
C LEU A 61 -15.83 8.83 2.94
N GLY A 62 -15.05 7.77 3.16
CA GLY A 62 -14.17 7.71 4.33
C GLY A 62 -13.04 8.74 4.29
N GLY A 63 -12.49 9.00 3.10
CA GLY A 63 -11.50 10.05 2.90
C GLY A 63 -12.03 11.44 3.23
N ALA A 64 -13.28 11.76 2.83
CA ALA A 64 -13.92 13.03 3.14
C ALA A 64 -14.12 13.21 4.66
N VAL A 65 -14.69 12.20 5.32
CA VAL A 65 -14.85 12.21 6.78
C VAL A 65 -13.49 12.34 7.47
N GLY A 66 -12.49 11.55 7.05
CA GLY A 66 -11.15 11.60 7.60
C GLY A 66 -10.46 12.96 7.40
N CYS A 67 -10.68 13.65 6.27
CA CYS A 67 -10.15 14.99 6.06
C CYS A 67 -10.78 16.02 7.01
N VAL A 68 -12.09 15.96 7.23
CA VAL A 68 -12.74 16.83 8.23
C VAL A 68 -12.16 16.58 9.62
N MET A 69 -12.00 15.30 10.01
CA MET A 69 -11.35 14.95 11.28
C MET A 69 -9.90 15.46 11.34
N THR A 70 -9.15 15.36 10.24
CA THR A 70 -7.77 15.86 10.15
C THR A 70 -7.71 17.36 10.44
N LEU A 71 -8.64 18.16 9.93
CA LEU A 71 -8.71 19.59 10.20
C LEU A 71 -8.96 19.87 11.68
N VAL A 72 -9.96 19.21 12.28
CA VAL A 72 -10.28 19.37 13.70
C VAL A 72 -9.10 18.97 14.59
N ILE A 73 -8.49 17.82 14.32
CA ILE A 73 -7.32 17.33 15.04
C ILE A 73 -6.14 18.28 14.86
N GLY A 74 -5.94 18.78 13.63
CA GLY A 74 -4.85 19.69 13.28
C GLY A 74 -4.92 21.03 14.00
N LEU A 75 -6.13 21.54 14.29
CA LEU A 75 -6.32 22.76 15.09
C LEU A 75 -5.81 22.61 16.54
N VAL A 76 -5.84 21.41 17.09
CA VAL A 76 -5.36 21.14 18.44
C VAL A 76 -3.90 20.71 18.43
N ILE A 77 -3.56 19.70 17.62
CA ILE A 77 -2.22 19.10 17.59
C ILE A 77 -1.21 20.00 16.92
N GLY A 78 -1.59 20.78 15.91
CA GLY A 78 -0.69 21.67 15.19
C GLY A 78 0.04 22.66 16.09
N PRO A 79 -0.64 23.49 16.90
CA PRO A 79 0.00 24.35 17.88
C PRO A 79 0.90 23.61 18.87
N MET A 80 0.48 22.42 19.35
CA MET A 80 1.27 21.62 20.30
C MET A 80 2.58 21.14 19.67
N ILE A 81 2.56 20.71 18.39
CA ILE A 81 3.78 20.33 17.66
C ILE A 81 4.68 21.56 17.51
N PHE A 82 4.13 22.70 17.11
CA PHE A 82 4.90 23.93 16.88
C PHE A 82 5.58 24.43 18.15
N ILE A 83 4.90 24.40 19.28
CA ILE A 83 5.42 24.84 20.59
C ILE A 83 6.59 23.92 21.04
N GLN A 84 6.46 22.61 20.89
CA GLN A 84 7.48 21.67 21.34
C GLN A 84 8.66 21.52 20.34
N SER A 85 8.39 21.72 19.06
CA SER A 85 9.41 21.64 18.00
C SER A 85 9.08 22.66 16.92
N PRO A 86 9.63 23.88 16.97
CA PRO A 86 9.38 24.90 15.95
C PRO A 86 9.67 24.40 14.53
N GLY A 87 8.79 24.77 13.56
CA GLY A 87 8.90 24.34 12.16
C GLY A 87 7.56 23.85 11.58
N PRO A 88 7.55 23.22 10.39
CA PRO A 88 6.32 22.79 9.72
C PRO A 88 5.56 21.75 10.55
N ILE A 89 4.24 21.91 10.63
CA ILE A 89 3.33 20.98 11.35
C ILE A 89 3.15 19.68 10.58
N LEU A 90 3.13 19.77 9.24
CA LEU A 90 3.00 18.62 8.35
C LEU A 90 4.37 18.16 7.86
N PHE A 91 4.56 16.87 7.86
CA PHE A 91 5.66 16.16 7.23
C PHE A 91 5.19 15.53 5.93
N SER A 92 6.01 15.58 4.89
CA SER A 92 5.75 14.86 3.65
C SER A 92 6.97 14.08 3.19
N GLN A 93 6.74 12.88 2.66
CA GLN A 93 7.79 12.00 2.15
C GLN A 93 7.33 11.35 0.84
N THR A 94 8.26 11.16 -0.09
CA THR A 94 7.97 10.39 -1.31
C THR A 94 7.87 8.90 -0.98
N ARG A 95 6.80 8.29 -1.46
CA ARG A 95 6.50 6.86 -1.32
C ARG A 95 6.18 6.25 -2.67
N VAL A 96 6.31 4.93 -2.76
CA VAL A 96 5.96 4.18 -3.96
C VAL A 96 4.58 3.56 -3.78
N GLY A 97 3.71 3.81 -4.74
CA GLY A 97 2.33 3.36 -4.78
C GLY A 97 2.08 2.30 -5.86
N LYS A 98 0.82 2.18 -6.28
CA LYS A 98 0.40 1.20 -7.28
C LYS A 98 1.24 1.29 -8.56
N ASN A 99 1.66 0.12 -9.06
CA ASN A 99 2.45 -0.04 -10.28
C ASN A 99 3.79 0.74 -10.28
N GLY A 100 4.37 0.97 -9.10
CA GLY A 100 5.65 1.66 -8.96
C GLY A 100 5.58 3.20 -9.09
N ARG A 101 4.38 3.79 -9.18
CA ARG A 101 4.23 5.25 -9.29
C ARG A 101 4.51 5.91 -7.95
N THR A 102 5.33 6.93 -7.94
CA THR A 102 5.65 7.69 -6.73
C THR A 102 4.57 8.73 -6.43
N PHE A 103 4.35 8.98 -5.14
CA PHE A 103 3.47 10.02 -4.65
C PHE A 103 3.99 10.58 -3.32
N ARG A 104 3.49 11.74 -2.89
CA ARG A 104 3.81 12.31 -1.58
C ARG A 104 2.78 11.91 -0.54
N ILE A 105 3.22 11.20 0.49
CA ILE A 105 2.41 10.91 1.67
C ILE A 105 2.48 12.08 2.64
N TYR A 106 1.37 12.38 3.33
CA TYR A 106 1.30 13.44 4.33
C TYR A 106 1.06 12.87 5.72
N LYS A 107 1.75 13.43 6.73
CA LYS A 107 1.58 13.08 8.14
C LYS A 107 1.70 14.32 9.02
N PHE A 108 1.15 14.29 10.24
CA PHE A 108 1.58 15.25 11.24
C PHE A 108 3.02 14.94 11.67
N ARG A 109 3.82 15.96 11.84
CA ARG A 109 5.22 15.80 12.22
C ARG A 109 5.33 15.29 13.66
N SER A 110 5.78 14.06 13.80
CA SER A 110 6.03 13.39 15.08
C SER A 110 7.51 13.27 15.43
N MET A 111 8.40 13.63 14.50
CA MET A 111 9.84 13.52 14.62
C MET A 111 10.52 14.87 14.45
N VAL A 112 11.75 14.98 14.97
CA VAL A 112 12.62 16.16 14.79
C VAL A 112 12.96 16.38 13.32
N MET A 113 13.39 17.62 12.99
CA MET A 113 13.61 18.01 11.58
C MET A 113 14.67 17.18 10.87
N ASP A 114 15.71 16.72 11.58
CA ASP A 114 16.82 15.95 11.02
C ASP A 114 16.65 14.42 11.14
N ALA A 115 15.41 13.95 11.37
CA ALA A 115 15.12 12.54 11.62
C ALA A 115 15.57 11.60 10.48
N ASP A 116 15.45 12.03 9.21
CA ASP A 116 15.87 11.21 8.07
C ASP A 116 17.37 11.03 8.02
N LYS A 117 18.18 12.07 8.35
CA LYS A 117 19.64 11.97 8.43
C LYS A 117 20.11 11.05 9.54
N GLN A 118 19.38 11.02 10.65
CA GLN A 118 19.68 10.15 11.79
C GLN A 118 19.34 8.68 11.55
N LYS A 119 18.48 8.37 10.55
CA LYS A 119 18.04 7.00 10.25
C LYS A 119 19.22 6.08 9.94
N GLU A 120 20.18 6.54 9.14
CA GLU A 120 21.36 5.73 8.75
C GLU A 120 22.18 5.29 9.97
N MET A 121 22.40 6.19 10.93
CA MET A 121 23.14 5.88 12.16
C MET A 121 22.39 4.92 13.09
N LEU A 122 21.06 4.83 12.95
CA LEU A 122 20.20 3.98 13.77
C LEU A 122 19.86 2.62 13.13
N MET A 123 20.37 2.36 11.92
CA MET A 123 20.09 1.09 11.20
C MET A 123 20.53 -0.16 11.98
N SER A 124 21.59 -0.07 12.79
CA SER A 124 22.04 -1.17 13.65
C SER A 124 21.04 -1.58 14.75
N ARG A 125 20.08 -0.70 15.08
CA ARG A 125 19.01 -0.93 16.07
C ARG A 125 17.68 -1.31 15.42
N ASN A 126 17.66 -1.63 14.12
CA ASN A 126 16.45 -2.03 13.45
C ASN A 126 15.91 -3.35 14.02
N LYS A 127 14.62 -3.37 14.38
CA LYS A 127 13.94 -4.58 14.87
C LYS A 127 13.52 -5.52 13.77
N ILE A 128 13.24 -5.00 12.57
CA ILE A 128 12.72 -5.78 11.45
C ILE A 128 13.90 -6.30 10.63
N ARG A 129 13.92 -7.60 10.40
CA ARG A 129 14.83 -8.22 9.45
C ARG A 129 14.32 -7.95 8.03
N GLY A 130 15.16 -7.34 7.19
CA GLY A 130 14.83 -7.03 5.79
C GLY A 130 14.60 -5.54 5.52
N ASN A 131 13.78 -5.23 4.53
CA ASN A 131 13.70 -3.92 3.88
C ASN A 131 12.84 -2.87 4.59
N MET A 132 12.41 -3.10 5.82
CA MET A 132 11.67 -2.13 6.62
C MET A 132 12.49 -1.67 7.83
N PHE A 133 12.33 -0.39 8.20
CA PHE A 133 12.92 0.14 9.42
C PHE A 133 11.87 0.33 10.51
N LYS A 134 12.11 -0.28 11.67
CA LYS A 134 11.33 -0.09 12.89
C LYS A 134 12.22 -0.21 14.10
N MET A 135 12.03 0.65 15.08
CA MET A 135 12.80 0.70 16.31
C MET A 135 11.87 1.01 17.49
N ASP A 136 12.10 0.36 18.63
CA ASP A 136 11.52 0.81 19.90
C ASP A 136 12.32 1.99 20.43
N ASP A 137 11.70 2.86 21.21
CA ASP A 137 12.32 4.04 21.81
C ASP A 137 13.17 4.84 20.79
N ASP A 138 12.54 5.20 19.69
CA ASP A 138 13.18 5.95 18.61
C ASP A 138 13.52 7.39 19.09
N PRO A 139 14.82 7.74 19.23
CA PRO A 139 15.24 9.05 19.76
C PRO A 139 14.86 10.23 18.87
N ARG A 140 14.42 9.97 17.65
CA ARG A 140 13.99 11.01 16.69
C ARG A 140 12.59 11.51 16.96
N ILE A 141 11.81 10.84 17.83
CA ILE A 141 10.44 11.22 18.15
C ILE A 141 10.47 12.48 19.04
N ILE A 142 9.65 13.47 18.71
CA ILE A 142 9.49 14.68 19.54
C ILE A 142 8.98 14.25 20.92
N PRO A 143 9.69 14.58 22.01
CA PRO A 143 9.25 14.24 23.35
C PRO A 143 7.82 14.71 23.62
N GLY A 144 7.05 13.94 24.38
CA GLY A 144 5.67 14.28 24.74
C GLY A 144 4.69 14.15 23.55
N ILE A 145 4.53 15.23 22.75
CA ILE A 145 3.51 15.24 21.68
C ILE A 145 3.80 14.20 20.59
N GLY A 146 5.05 14.02 20.19
CA GLY A 146 5.43 13.04 19.16
C GLY A 146 5.06 11.62 19.57
N HIS A 147 5.37 11.23 20.80
CA HIS A 147 4.96 9.92 21.35
C HIS A 147 3.43 9.79 21.45
N PHE A 148 2.74 10.84 21.87
CA PHE A 148 1.29 10.82 21.98
C PHE A 148 0.61 10.58 20.61
N ILE A 149 0.96 11.36 19.59
CA ILE A 149 0.31 11.24 18.28
C ILE A 149 0.66 9.93 17.57
N ARG A 150 1.88 9.40 17.73
CA ARG A 150 2.25 8.08 17.21
C ARG A 150 1.52 6.96 17.92
N ARG A 151 1.45 7.01 19.26
CA ARG A 151 0.75 6.02 20.06
C ARG A 151 -0.75 5.96 19.77
N THR A 152 -1.34 7.09 19.39
CA THR A 152 -2.75 7.20 19.00
C THR A 152 -2.98 7.08 17.50
N SER A 153 -1.90 6.94 16.71
CA SER A 153 -1.90 6.96 15.23
C SER A 153 -2.52 8.24 14.63
N LEU A 154 -2.58 9.32 15.40
CA LEU A 154 -3.08 10.61 14.93
C LEU A 154 -2.16 11.26 13.91
N ASP A 155 -0.86 10.92 13.93
CA ASP A 155 0.10 11.37 12.93
C ASP A 155 -0.28 10.95 11.50
N GLU A 156 -1.05 9.88 11.33
CA GLU A 156 -1.41 9.35 10.02
C GLU A 156 -2.68 9.98 9.41
N PHE A 157 -3.42 10.79 10.17
CA PHE A 157 -4.66 11.41 9.69
C PHE A 157 -4.52 12.23 8.41
N PRO A 158 -3.45 13.01 8.15
CA PRO A 158 -3.30 13.73 6.90
C PRO A 158 -3.26 12.85 5.64
N GLN A 159 -3.05 11.53 5.78
CA GLN A 159 -3.13 10.57 4.67
C GLN A 159 -4.56 10.44 4.09
N PHE A 160 -5.61 10.82 4.82
CA PHE A 160 -6.96 10.86 4.26
C PHE A 160 -7.06 11.81 3.05
N PHE A 161 -6.23 12.83 2.99
CA PHE A 161 -6.09 13.66 1.79
C PHE A 161 -5.53 12.86 0.60
N ASN A 162 -4.54 11.97 0.83
CA ASN A 162 -4.04 11.08 -0.22
C ASN A 162 -5.12 10.09 -0.69
N VAL A 163 -6.01 9.65 0.21
CA VAL A 163 -7.14 8.78 -0.17
C VAL A 163 -8.13 9.53 -1.05
N LEU A 164 -8.52 10.74 -0.68
CA LEU A 164 -9.41 11.58 -1.49
C LEU A 164 -8.83 11.85 -2.88
N ARG A 165 -7.56 12.21 -2.93
CA ARG A 165 -6.84 12.45 -4.18
C ARG A 165 -6.73 11.20 -5.05
N GLY A 166 -6.76 10.01 -4.43
CA GLY A 166 -6.70 8.72 -5.11
C GLY A 166 -5.31 8.12 -5.23
N ASP A 167 -4.32 8.71 -4.57
CA ASP A 167 -2.97 8.15 -4.42
C ASP A 167 -3.00 6.90 -3.53
N MET A 168 -3.88 6.91 -2.51
CA MET A 168 -4.08 5.84 -1.55
C MET A 168 -5.53 5.36 -1.52
N SER A 169 -5.77 4.32 -0.76
CA SER A 169 -7.07 3.77 -0.36
C SER A 169 -7.16 3.78 1.17
N LEU A 170 -8.34 3.63 1.74
CA LEU A 170 -8.50 3.37 3.18
C LEU A 170 -7.78 2.08 3.57
N VAL A 171 -8.00 1.02 2.78
CA VAL A 171 -7.40 -0.31 3.00
C VAL A 171 -6.52 -0.70 1.82
N GLY A 172 -5.30 -1.13 2.11
CA GLY A 172 -4.33 -1.56 1.12
C GLY A 172 -3.01 -1.99 1.75
N THR A 173 -1.99 -2.17 0.94
CA THR A 173 -0.63 -2.47 1.40
C THR A 173 0.05 -1.22 1.93
N ARG A 174 1.04 -1.36 2.83
CA ARG A 174 1.83 -0.21 3.27
C ARG A 174 2.71 0.32 2.12
N PRO A 175 2.68 1.64 1.80
CA PRO A 175 3.55 2.19 0.77
C PRO A 175 5.01 2.17 1.23
N PRO A 176 5.93 1.53 0.48
CA PRO A 176 7.36 1.55 0.79
C PRO A 176 7.95 2.95 0.55
N THR A 177 9.08 3.23 1.21
CA THR A 177 9.97 4.33 0.80
C THR A 177 10.63 3.99 -0.54
N VAL A 178 11.25 4.98 -1.18
CA VAL A 178 12.00 4.74 -2.43
C VAL A 178 13.13 3.75 -2.17
N ASP A 179 13.91 3.95 -1.10
CA ASP A 179 15.02 3.07 -0.73
C ASP A 179 14.55 1.62 -0.45
N GLU A 180 13.42 1.47 0.29
CA GLU A 180 12.80 0.16 0.51
C GLU A 180 12.42 -0.53 -0.81
N TYR A 181 11.86 0.24 -1.76
CA TYR A 181 11.44 -0.27 -3.07
C TYR A 181 12.63 -0.67 -3.96
N GLU A 182 13.72 0.10 -3.94
CA GLU A 182 14.93 -0.22 -4.69
C GLU A 182 15.55 -1.55 -4.23
N ALA A 183 15.41 -1.87 -2.96
CA ALA A 183 15.86 -3.14 -2.38
C ALA A 183 14.86 -4.30 -2.58
N TYR A 184 13.69 -4.08 -3.23
CA TYR A 184 12.69 -5.14 -3.43
C TYR A 184 13.14 -6.17 -4.45
N SER A 185 12.98 -7.44 -4.10
CA SER A 185 13.02 -8.55 -5.06
C SER A 185 11.80 -8.50 -6.00
N PHE A 186 11.79 -9.32 -7.03
CA PHE A 186 10.66 -9.40 -7.96
C PHE A 186 9.36 -9.80 -7.23
N SER A 187 9.41 -10.76 -6.32
CA SER A 187 8.26 -11.23 -5.52
C SER A 187 7.68 -10.13 -4.64
N HIS A 188 8.51 -9.28 -4.05
CA HIS A 188 8.09 -8.17 -3.20
C HIS A 188 7.26 -7.13 -3.97
N LYS A 189 7.51 -6.97 -5.28
CA LYS A 189 6.79 -6.01 -6.14
C LYS A 189 5.30 -6.33 -6.30
N LYS A 190 4.88 -7.57 -5.99
CA LYS A 190 3.46 -7.95 -5.91
C LYS A 190 2.67 -7.01 -4.99
N ARG A 191 3.28 -6.49 -3.92
CA ARG A 191 2.67 -5.54 -2.98
C ARG A 191 2.18 -4.25 -3.64
N LEU A 192 2.71 -3.92 -4.83
CA LEU A 192 2.35 -2.73 -5.60
C LEU A 192 1.22 -2.98 -6.62
N ALA A 193 0.65 -4.18 -6.68
CA ALA A 193 -0.44 -4.49 -7.60
C ALA A 193 -1.75 -3.76 -7.28
N MET A 194 -1.93 -3.34 -6.01
CA MET A 194 -3.06 -2.54 -5.55
C MET A 194 -2.62 -1.19 -5.00
N LYS A 195 -3.58 -0.26 -4.80
CA LYS A 195 -3.29 1.02 -4.15
C LYS A 195 -2.84 0.78 -2.70
N PRO A 196 -1.85 1.54 -2.20
CA PRO A 196 -1.49 1.50 -0.80
C PRO A 196 -2.64 2.00 0.07
N GLY A 197 -2.71 1.50 1.31
CA GLY A 197 -3.72 1.86 2.28
C GLY A 197 -3.20 2.65 3.47
N ILE A 198 -4.11 3.34 4.17
CA ILE A 198 -3.84 3.86 5.52
C ILE A 198 -3.72 2.68 6.48
N THR A 199 -4.58 1.67 6.31
CA THR A 199 -4.52 0.39 7.03
C THR A 199 -4.45 -0.78 6.07
N GLY A 200 -4.12 -1.97 6.57
CA GLY A 200 -4.00 -3.18 5.77
C GLY A 200 -4.01 -4.44 6.60
N LEU A 201 -4.01 -5.59 5.94
CA LEU A 201 -4.13 -6.89 6.60
C LEU A 201 -2.98 -7.12 7.60
N TRP A 202 -1.73 -6.86 7.23
CA TRP A 202 -0.58 -7.02 8.12
C TRP A 202 -0.67 -6.12 9.37
N GLN A 203 -1.21 -4.90 9.21
CA GLN A 203 -1.31 -3.92 10.31
C GLN A 203 -2.30 -4.38 11.40
N ILE A 204 -3.32 -5.16 11.03
CA ILE A 204 -4.29 -5.70 11.98
C ILE A 204 -3.95 -7.11 12.48
N SER A 205 -2.96 -7.78 11.86
CA SER A 205 -2.56 -9.16 12.16
C SER A 205 -1.40 -9.28 13.15
N GLY A 206 -0.87 -8.17 13.68
CA GLY A 206 0.23 -8.22 14.64
C GLY A 206 1.29 -7.13 14.43
N ARG A 207 0.89 -5.99 13.90
CA ARG A 207 1.68 -4.79 13.55
C ARG A 207 3.04 -4.63 14.25
N SER A 208 3.08 -4.86 15.57
CA SER A 208 4.29 -4.67 16.39
C SER A 208 5.08 -5.93 16.62
N ASP A 209 4.45 -7.08 16.47
CA ASP A 209 5.03 -8.38 16.80
C ASP A 209 5.70 -9.02 15.57
N ILE A 210 5.35 -8.56 14.36
CA ILE A 210 5.95 -9.02 13.11
C ILE A 210 7.34 -8.37 12.99
N THR A 211 8.37 -9.22 13.03
CA THR A 211 9.77 -8.82 12.94
C THR A 211 10.44 -9.27 11.64
N ASP A 212 9.74 -10.04 10.81
CA ASP A 212 10.20 -10.50 9.51
C ASP A 212 9.46 -9.79 8.38
N PHE A 213 10.20 -9.23 7.44
CA PHE A 213 9.63 -8.55 6.28
C PHE A 213 8.90 -9.52 5.33
N GLU A 214 9.36 -10.78 5.25
CA GLU A 214 8.71 -11.78 4.39
C GLU A 214 7.30 -12.11 4.89
N GLU A 215 7.05 -12.10 6.19
CA GLU A 215 5.71 -12.27 6.76
C GLU A 215 4.80 -11.10 6.36
N VAL A 216 5.33 -9.87 6.34
CA VAL A 216 4.59 -8.70 5.84
C VAL A 216 4.24 -8.87 4.35
N VAL A 217 5.19 -9.36 3.54
CA VAL A 217 4.97 -9.62 2.11
C VAL A 217 3.90 -10.68 1.90
N GLU A 218 3.91 -11.75 2.69
CA GLU A 218 2.90 -12.81 2.63
C GLU A 218 1.50 -12.29 2.96
N LEU A 219 1.35 -11.53 4.06
CA LEU A 219 0.08 -10.96 4.47
C LEU A 219 -0.47 -9.95 3.43
N ASP A 220 0.39 -9.09 2.90
CA ASP A 220 0.01 -8.17 1.83
C ASP A 220 -0.34 -8.93 0.53
N GLY A 221 0.40 -10.00 0.23
CA GLY A 221 0.10 -10.90 -0.90
C GLY A 221 -1.25 -11.58 -0.75
N ARG A 222 -1.57 -12.10 0.44
CA ARG A 222 -2.88 -12.69 0.76
C ARG A 222 -4.00 -11.68 0.60
N TYR A 223 -3.82 -10.46 1.07
CA TYR A 223 -4.80 -9.38 0.86
C TYR A 223 -5.07 -9.15 -0.62
N ILE A 224 -4.03 -9.07 -1.46
CA ILE A 224 -4.15 -8.84 -2.90
C ILE A 224 -4.86 -9.99 -3.60
N ASP A 225 -4.48 -11.24 -3.27
CA ASP A 225 -5.01 -12.44 -3.93
C ASP A 225 -6.48 -12.72 -3.55
N GLN A 226 -6.85 -12.44 -2.30
CA GLN A 226 -8.17 -12.77 -1.76
C GLN A 226 -9.08 -11.55 -1.58
N TRP A 227 -8.63 -10.36 -2.00
CA TRP A 227 -9.34 -9.11 -1.77
C TRP A 227 -10.82 -9.19 -2.18
N ASP A 228 -11.68 -8.76 -1.31
CA ASP A 228 -13.07 -8.42 -1.56
C ASP A 228 -13.47 -7.21 -0.70
N LEU A 229 -14.67 -6.68 -0.95
CA LEU A 229 -15.15 -5.51 -0.23
C LEU A 229 -15.44 -5.81 1.26
N GLU A 230 -15.86 -7.03 1.56
CA GLU A 230 -16.10 -7.48 2.93
C GLU A 230 -14.81 -7.52 3.74
N MET A 231 -13.71 -7.95 3.12
CA MET A 231 -12.37 -7.91 3.75
C MET A 231 -11.98 -6.48 4.09
N ASP A 232 -12.20 -5.51 3.21
CA ASP A 232 -11.93 -4.10 3.49
C ASP A 232 -12.72 -3.62 4.71
N VAL A 233 -14.01 -3.89 4.75
CA VAL A 233 -14.87 -3.53 5.89
C VAL A 233 -14.38 -4.19 7.18
N LYS A 234 -14.04 -5.47 7.15
CA LYS A 234 -13.47 -6.20 8.31
C LYS A 234 -12.16 -5.58 8.79
N ILE A 235 -11.28 -5.19 7.86
CA ILE A 235 -10.01 -4.55 8.19
C ILE A 235 -10.23 -3.19 8.83
N ILE A 236 -11.16 -2.36 8.31
CA ILE A 236 -11.49 -1.05 8.90
C ILE A 236 -11.99 -1.24 10.34
N PHE A 237 -12.95 -2.14 10.58
CA PHE A 237 -13.46 -2.40 11.93
C PHE A 237 -12.36 -2.88 12.88
N LYS A 238 -11.53 -3.83 12.45
CA LYS A 238 -10.42 -4.33 13.26
C LYS A 238 -9.40 -3.21 13.55
N THR A 239 -9.13 -2.34 12.58
CA THR A 239 -8.23 -1.19 12.79
C THR A 239 -8.73 -0.28 13.90
N ILE A 240 -10.03 0.07 13.90
CA ILE A 240 -10.64 0.87 14.97
C ILE A 240 -10.47 0.17 16.34
N LEU A 241 -10.73 -1.13 16.40
CA LEU A 241 -10.57 -1.90 17.63
C LEU A 241 -9.12 -1.96 18.12
N VAL A 242 -8.15 -2.10 17.20
CA VAL A 242 -6.71 -2.12 17.52
C VAL A 242 -6.27 -0.77 18.08
N ILE A 243 -6.69 0.33 17.44
CA ILE A 243 -6.38 1.68 17.93
C ILE A 243 -7.00 1.92 19.32
N LEU A 244 -8.26 1.56 19.53
CA LEU A 244 -8.95 1.73 20.82
C LEU A 244 -8.31 0.87 21.92
N LYS A 245 -7.88 -0.35 21.60
CA LYS A 245 -7.22 -1.24 22.57
C LYS A 245 -5.74 -0.89 22.79
N ARG A 246 -5.21 0.12 22.10
CA ARG A 246 -3.79 0.53 22.14
C ARG A 246 -2.79 -0.62 21.94
N ARG A 247 -3.17 -1.66 21.21
CA ARG A 247 -2.28 -2.77 20.86
C ARG A 247 -1.43 -2.39 19.67
N GLY A 248 -0.09 -2.47 19.83
CA GLY A 248 0.84 -2.39 18.71
C GLY A 248 1.24 -0.97 18.25
N SER A 249 0.97 0.07 19.02
CA SER A 249 1.55 1.40 18.80
C SER A 249 2.77 1.60 19.70
N VAL A 250 3.89 1.91 19.08
CA VAL A 250 5.15 2.31 19.75
C VAL A 250 5.21 3.81 19.79
#